data_7b6a4e48cee88d7de0e52e041f82d388
#
_entry.id   7b6a4e48cee88d7de0e52e041f82d388
#
_cell.length_a   1.000
_cell.length_b   1.000
_cell.length_c   1.000
_cell.angle_alpha   90.00
_cell.angle_beta   90.00
_cell.angle_gamma   90.00
#
_symmetry.space_group_name_H-M   'P 1'
#
loop_
_entity.id
_entity.type
_entity.pdbx_description
1 polymer ?
#
loop_
_entity_poly.entity_id
_entity_poly.type
_entity_poly.pdbx_seq_one_letter_code
_entity_poly.pdbx_strand_id
1 'polypeptide(L)'
;MRAPVVPYESQIRVMSQVVRAASRGACALIESPTGSGKSLALLCAALAWREREMEKREEGKAKATVDGEDDGGEEDGENSRAKECASSKAHGGRKRALTRAPKIYYATRTHSQIAQIVAELARTSYKPQSVVLGSREHYCVNKKVKKSGNVNEECKRLMDVSAGGDGRGCFYAGQAASKLASVAKNHPDPLDIEDLMKMGAKKRGCPYFASKMMAESADIVFCPYNYLLDPRTRAAMDIDIKDSLIIFDEAHNIEDIAREAASEEFILDDVANAVD
;
A
#
# COMPACT_ATOMS: atom_id res chain seq x y z
N MET A 1 7.50 -17.78 -13.97
CA MET A 1 6.77 -16.49 -14.11
C MET A 1 5.51 -16.72 -14.94
N ARG A 2 4.38 -16.17 -14.50
CA ARG A 2 3.07 -16.34 -15.15
C ARG A 2 2.72 -15.11 -15.98
N ALA A 3 3.55 -14.80 -16.99
CA ALA A 3 3.27 -13.71 -17.91
C ALA A 3 2.13 -14.11 -18.89
N PRO A 4 1.25 -13.17 -19.30
CA PRO A 4 0.14 -13.44 -20.21
C PRO A 4 0.59 -13.77 -21.63
N VAL A 5 1.81 -13.42 -21.97
CA VAL A 5 2.47 -13.64 -23.28
C VAL A 5 3.91 -14.07 -23.06
N VAL A 6 4.51 -14.69 -24.09
CA VAL A 6 5.93 -15.00 -24.07
C VAL A 6 6.72 -13.70 -24.02
N PRO A 7 7.56 -13.47 -23.00
CA PRO A 7 8.26 -12.21 -22.85
C PRO A 7 9.41 -12.09 -23.86
N TYR A 8 9.62 -10.85 -24.34
CA TYR A 8 10.79 -10.53 -25.16
C TYR A 8 12.08 -10.59 -24.32
N GLU A 9 13.22 -10.70 -24.97
CA GLU A 9 14.52 -10.76 -24.30
C GLU A 9 14.77 -9.53 -23.40
N SER A 10 14.41 -8.34 -23.86
CA SER A 10 14.47 -7.10 -23.07
C SER A 10 13.64 -7.17 -21.79
N GLN A 11 12.45 -7.75 -21.85
CA GLN A 11 11.58 -7.95 -20.68
C GLN A 11 12.19 -8.99 -19.72
N ILE A 12 12.78 -10.08 -20.23
CA ILE A 12 13.46 -11.08 -19.41
C ILE A 12 14.62 -10.46 -18.64
N ARG A 13 15.40 -9.57 -19.29
CA ARG A 13 16.49 -8.83 -18.64
C ARG A 13 15.97 -7.93 -17.51
N VAL A 14 14.90 -7.14 -17.75
CA VAL A 14 14.23 -6.32 -16.72
C VAL A 14 13.76 -7.18 -15.56
N MET A 15 13.03 -8.26 -15.84
CA MET A 15 12.50 -9.18 -14.80
C MET A 15 13.63 -9.79 -13.97
N SER A 16 14.72 -10.21 -14.61
CA SER A 16 15.87 -10.79 -13.91
C SER A 16 16.56 -9.79 -12.98
N GLN A 17 16.68 -8.53 -13.38
CA GLN A 17 17.26 -7.48 -12.55
C GLN A 17 16.37 -7.15 -11.36
N VAL A 18 15.05 -7.04 -11.54
CA VAL A 18 14.09 -6.82 -10.44
C VAL A 18 14.20 -7.93 -9.40
N VAL A 19 14.10 -9.19 -9.83
CA VAL A 19 14.17 -10.34 -8.91
C VAL A 19 15.52 -10.38 -8.19
N ARG A 20 16.62 -10.09 -8.88
CA ARG A 20 17.96 -10.06 -8.28
C ARG A 20 18.09 -8.97 -7.22
N ALA A 21 17.64 -7.74 -7.53
CA ALA A 21 17.70 -6.61 -6.61
C ALA A 21 16.82 -6.88 -5.38
N ALA A 22 15.57 -7.27 -5.58
CA ALA A 22 14.63 -7.58 -4.51
C ALA A 22 15.13 -8.71 -3.59
N SER A 23 15.71 -9.78 -4.15
CA SER A 23 16.25 -10.89 -3.36
C SER A 23 17.50 -10.52 -2.54
N ARG A 24 18.19 -9.45 -2.89
CA ARG A 24 19.36 -8.94 -2.17
C ARG A 24 19.04 -7.77 -1.23
N GLY A 25 17.79 -7.28 -1.23
CA GLY A 25 17.44 -6.05 -0.54
C GLY A 25 18.18 -4.83 -1.09
N ALA A 26 18.50 -4.83 -2.39
CA ALA A 26 19.27 -3.78 -3.04
C ALA A 26 18.40 -2.90 -3.94
N CYS A 27 18.83 -1.64 -4.14
CA CYS A 27 18.25 -0.76 -5.14
C CYS A 27 18.74 -1.14 -6.56
N ALA A 28 17.86 -0.97 -7.57
CA ALA A 28 18.21 -1.11 -8.97
C ALA A 28 17.63 0.03 -9.79
N LEU A 29 18.44 0.61 -10.66
CA LEU A 29 18.01 1.51 -11.72
C LEU A 29 17.98 0.72 -13.02
N ILE A 30 16.80 0.65 -13.64
CA ILE A 30 16.56 -0.16 -14.83
C ILE A 30 16.09 0.74 -15.96
N GLU A 31 16.89 0.84 -17.00
CA GLU A 31 16.55 1.56 -18.21
C GLU A 31 16.06 0.60 -19.30
N SER A 32 14.97 0.96 -19.96
CA SER A 32 14.40 0.18 -21.05
C SER A 32 13.63 1.11 -21.99
N PRO A 33 13.69 0.91 -23.32
CA PRO A 33 13.00 1.74 -24.28
C PRO A 33 11.49 1.82 -24.02
N THR A 34 10.88 2.94 -24.43
CA THR A 34 9.41 3.09 -24.43
C THR A 34 8.78 2.04 -25.34
N GLY A 35 7.60 1.56 -24.97
CA GLY A 35 6.89 0.52 -25.75
C GLY A 35 7.43 -0.90 -25.60
N SER A 36 8.49 -1.13 -24.81
CA SER A 36 9.06 -2.46 -24.57
C SER A 36 8.23 -3.37 -23.65
N GLY A 37 7.09 -2.88 -23.13
CA GLY A 37 6.29 -3.60 -22.14
C GLY A 37 6.93 -3.66 -20.75
N LYS A 38 7.72 -2.65 -20.40
CA LYS A 38 8.46 -2.49 -19.14
C LYS A 38 7.56 -2.65 -17.91
N SER A 39 6.43 -1.95 -17.89
CA SER A 39 5.51 -1.95 -16.75
C SER A 39 4.96 -3.34 -16.44
N LEU A 40 4.57 -4.10 -17.47
CA LEU A 40 4.14 -5.49 -17.32
C LEU A 40 5.28 -6.38 -16.82
N ALA A 41 6.50 -6.19 -17.33
CA ALA A 41 7.67 -6.94 -16.89
C ALA A 41 8.01 -6.67 -15.41
N LEU A 42 7.97 -5.39 -14.98
CA LEU A 42 8.14 -4.99 -13.58
C LEU A 42 7.09 -5.66 -12.68
N LEU A 43 5.83 -5.57 -13.08
CA LEU A 43 4.69 -6.15 -12.34
C LEU A 43 4.84 -7.67 -12.18
N CYS A 44 5.06 -8.39 -13.27
CA CYS A 44 5.20 -9.85 -13.25
C CYS A 44 6.43 -10.29 -12.43
N ALA A 45 7.54 -9.57 -12.51
CA ALA A 45 8.74 -9.87 -11.75
C ALA A 45 8.53 -9.69 -10.24
N ALA A 46 7.88 -8.60 -9.85
CA ALA A 46 7.57 -8.31 -8.45
C ALA A 46 6.64 -9.36 -7.83
N LEU A 47 5.59 -9.74 -8.56
CA LEU A 47 4.63 -10.75 -8.09
C LEU A 47 5.28 -12.14 -8.00
N ALA A 48 6.08 -12.54 -9.01
CA ALA A 48 6.81 -13.80 -8.97
C ALA A 48 7.84 -13.86 -7.82
N TRP A 49 8.55 -12.76 -7.57
CA TRP A 49 9.46 -12.66 -6.44
C TRP A 49 8.72 -12.80 -5.11
N ARG A 50 7.58 -12.12 -4.97
CA ARG A 50 6.77 -12.17 -3.75
C ARG A 50 6.24 -13.59 -3.49
N GLU A 51 5.70 -14.29 -4.49
CA GLU A 51 5.27 -15.70 -4.36
C GLU A 51 6.42 -16.57 -3.84
N ARG A 52 7.61 -16.43 -4.42
CA ARG A 52 8.79 -17.19 -4.00
C ARG A 52 9.24 -16.87 -2.57
N GLU A 53 9.13 -15.60 -2.14
CA GLU A 53 9.43 -15.23 -0.76
C GLU A 53 8.40 -15.80 0.24
N MET A 54 7.15 -15.95 -0.17
CA MET A 54 6.13 -16.64 0.62
C MET A 54 6.49 -18.11 0.79
N GLU A 55 6.78 -18.82 -0.30
CA GLU A 55 7.17 -20.24 -0.29
C GLU A 55 8.36 -20.48 0.66
N LYS A 56 9.43 -19.68 0.55
CA LYS A 56 10.59 -19.78 1.45
C LYS A 56 10.23 -19.59 2.93
N ARG A 57 9.34 -18.66 3.23
CA ARG A 57 8.91 -18.39 4.61
C ARG A 57 8.04 -19.52 5.16
N GLU A 58 7.23 -20.16 4.34
CA GLU A 58 6.43 -21.33 4.71
C GLU A 58 7.32 -22.54 4.96
N GLU A 59 8.29 -22.80 4.08
CA GLU A 59 9.30 -23.87 4.26
C GLU A 59 10.14 -23.66 5.54
N GLY A 60 10.53 -22.43 5.82
CA GLY A 60 11.28 -22.08 7.03
C GLY A 60 10.47 -22.33 8.32
N LYS A 61 9.14 -22.09 8.27
CA LYS A 61 8.24 -22.39 9.40
C LYS A 61 8.09 -23.89 9.61
N ALA A 62 7.90 -24.64 8.51
CA ALA A 62 7.75 -26.09 8.59
C ALA A 62 8.98 -26.76 9.20
N LYS A 63 10.18 -26.28 8.87
CA LYS A 63 11.44 -26.77 9.49
C LYS A 63 11.53 -26.43 10.98
N ALA A 64 11.19 -25.21 11.37
CA ALA A 64 11.25 -24.78 12.77
C ALA A 64 10.24 -25.49 13.69
N THR A 65 9.16 -26.05 13.16
CA THR A 65 8.21 -26.87 13.93
C THR A 65 8.67 -28.31 14.08
N VAL A 66 9.48 -28.82 13.16
CA VAL A 66 10.04 -30.21 13.25
C VAL A 66 11.22 -30.28 14.23
N ASP A 67 12.02 -29.20 14.29
CA ASP A 67 13.19 -29.13 15.18
C ASP A 67 12.84 -28.78 16.65
N GLY A 68 11.57 -28.53 16.97
CA GLY A 68 11.09 -28.10 18.30
C GLY A 68 10.42 -29.18 19.13
N GLU A 69 10.35 -30.46 18.70
CA GLU A 69 9.67 -31.54 19.41
C GLU A 69 10.57 -32.51 20.19
N ASP A 70 11.86 -32.20 20.36
CA ASP A 70 12.75 -33.07 21.15
C ASP A 70 13.62 -32.26 22.13
N ASP A 71 13.02 -31.77 23.23
CA ASP A 71 13.73 -31.56 24.50
C ASP A 71 12.74 -31.59 25.67
N GLY A 72 12.44 -32.80 26.11
CA GLY A 72 11.78 -33.09 27.37
C GLY A 72 12.82 -33.21 28.49
N GLY A 73 13.23 -32.08 29.05
CA GLY A 73 14.08 -32.01 30.21
C GLY A 73 13.38 -31.33 31.39
N GLU A 74 12.83 -32.11 32.32
CA GLU A 74 12.45 -31.66 33.65
C GLU A 74 13.74 -31.22 34.40
N GLU A 75 13.74 -29.99 34.92
CA GLU A 75 14.54 -29.65 36.11
C GLU A 75 13.84 -28.59 36.97
N ASP A 76 13.54 -29.03 38.21
CA ASP A 76 13.13 -28.26 39.37
C ASP A 76 14.19 -27.21 39.76
N GLY A 77 13.78 -26.09 40.30
CA GLY A 77 14.72 -25.21 41.02
C GLY A 77 14.23 -23.80 41.32
N GLU A 78 13.85 -23.61 42.53
CA GLU A 78 13.40 -22.42 43.25
C GLU A 78 14.25 -21.13 43.06
N ASN A 79 13.53 -20.03 43.19
CA ASN A 79 13.85 -18.82 43.97
C ASN A 79 14.73 -17.71 43.34
N SER A 80 14.19 -16.57 43.11
CA SER A 80 14.27 -15.34 43.94
C SER A 80 14.00 -14.06 43.11
N ARG A 81 13.08 -13.38 43.62
CA ARG A 81 12.78 -11.92 43.71
C ARG A 81 13.91 -10.99 43.24
N ALA A 82 13.68 -10.12 42.29
CA ALA A 82 13.71 -8.65 42.40
C ALA A 82 13.81 -7.89 41.07
N LYS A 83 12.97 -6.89 41.03
CA LYS A 83 13.11 -5.57 40.36
C LYS A 83 12.74 -5.39 38.86
N GLU A 84 11.60 -4.72 38.77
CA GLU A 84 11.12 -3.86 37.72
C GLU A 84 12.22 -3.00 37.06
N CYS A 85 12.20 -2.92 35.71
CA CYS A 85 12.03 -1.64 35.04
C CYS A 85 11.86 -1.83 33.52
N ALA A 86 10.75 -1.30 33.02
CA ALA A 86 10.47 -0.75 31.71
C ALA A 86 11.37 -1.15 30.52
N SER A 87 10.82 -1.95 29.62
CA SER A 87 10.84 -1.76 28.15
C SER A 87 10.36 -3.01 27.38
N SER A 88 9.06 -3.22 27.34
CA SER A 88 8.48 -4.36 26.62
C SER A 88 7.46 -3.94 25.55
N LYS A 89 7.88 -3.11 24.57
CA LYS A 89 7.08 -2.82 23.39
C LYS A 89 7.77 -3.11 22.05
N ALA A 90 9.00 -3.61 22.03
CA ALA A 90 9.76 -3.82 20.78
C ALA A 90 9.76 -5.25 20.23
N HIS A 91 9.34 -6.26 20.99
CA HIS A 91 9.45 -7.68 20.59
C HIS A 91 8.25 -8.25 19.82
N GLY A 92 7.07 -7.66 19.95
CA GLY A 92 5.86 -8.12 19.23
C GLY A 92 5.85 -7.78 17.74
N GLY A 93 6.47 -6.67 17.35
CA GLY A 93 6.52 -6.20 15.96
C GLY A 93 7.41 -7.04 15.05
N ARG A 94 8.55 -7.50 15.56
CA ARG A 94 9.54 -8.24 14.77
C ARG A 94 9.08 -9.67 14.41
N LYS A 95 8.40 -10.36 15.32
CA LYS A 95 7.82 -11.69 15.03
C LYS A 95 6.64 -11.62 14.05
N ARG A 96 5.86 -10.54 14.09
CA ARG A 96 4.71 -10.34 13.19
C ARG A 96 5.14 -9.96 11.76
N ALA A 97 6.25 -9.23 11.59
CA ALA A 97 6.83 -8.90 10.30
C ALA A 97 7.39 -10.13 9.56
N LEU A 98 7.99 -11.08 10.28
CA LEU A 98 8.53 -12.33 9.72
C LEU A 98 7.47 -13.30 9.20
N THR A 99 6.21 -13.15 9.62
CA THR A 99 5.12 -14.08 9.25
C THR A 99 4.34 -13.63 8.01
N ARG A 100 4.45 -12.38 7.59
CA ARG A 100 3.73 -11.84 6.44
C ARG A 100 4.68 -11.75 5.24
N ALA A 101 4.16 -12.10 4.04
CA ALA A 101 4.88 -11.87 2.80
C ALA A 101 5.19 -10.38 2.58
N PRO A 102 6.30 -10.04 1.92
CA PRO A 102 6.61 -8.65 1.59
C PRO A 102 5.48 -8.01 0.80
N LYS A 103 5.13 -6.77 1.16
CA LYS A 103 4.17 -5.96 0.42
C LYS A 103 4.87 -5.32 -0.77
N ILE A 104 4.16 -5.17 -1.88
CA ILE A 104 4.64 -4.45 -3.05
C ILE A 104 3.96 -3.09 -3.10
N TYR A 105 4.72 -2.01 -3.20
CA TYR A 105 4.23 -0.69 -3.57
C TYR A 105 4.66 -0.40 -5.01
N TYR A 106 3.68 -0.25 -5.88
CA TYR A 106 3.89 0.09 -7.28
C TYR A 106 3.45 1.52 -7.50
N ALA A 107 4.39 2.41 -7.70
CA ALA A 107 4.15 3.84 -7.82
C ALA A 107 4.36 4.33 -9.25
N THR A 108 3.47 5.22 -9.68
CA THR A 108 3.53 5.90 -10.98
C THR A 108 3.32 7.40 -10.79
N ARG A 109 3.50 8.17 -11.86
CA ARG A 109 3.26 9.62 -11.81
C ARG A 109 1.78 9.97 -11.71
N THR A 110 0.89 9.25 -12.43
CA THR A 110 -0.52 9.61 -12.59
C THR A 110 -1.47 8.45 -12.34
N HIS A 111 -2.71 8.75 -11.95
CA HIS A 111 -3.75 7.75 -11.78
C HIS A 111 -4.14 7.03 -13.09
N SER A 112 -4.01 7.70 -14.25
CA SER A 112 -4.26 7.06 -15.55
C SER A 112 -3.25 5.96 -15.85
N GLN A 113 -1.97 6.16 -15.50
CA GLN A 113 -0.96 5.11 -15.59
C GLN A 113 -1.26 3.95 -14.64
N ILE A 114 -1.72 4.25 -13.41
CA ILE A 114 -2.16 3.21 -12.46
C ILE A 114 -3.30 2.38 -13.07
N ALA A 115 -4.32 3.00 -13.66
CA ALA A 115 -5.42 2.28 -14.28
C ALA A 115 -4.95 1.33 -15.40
N GLN A 116 -3.97 1.74 -16.19
CA GLN A 116 -3.34 0.88 -17.21
C GLN A 116 -2.64 -0.33 -16.59
N ILE A 117 -1.87 -0.13 -15.51
CA ILE A 117 -1.18 -1.21 -14.80
C ILE A 117 -2.18 -2.19 -14.15
N VAL A 118 -3.27 -1.68 -13.57
CA VAL A 118 -4.36 -2.50 -13.01
C VAL A 118 -5.01 -3.34 -14.10
N ALA A 119 -5.27 -2.76 -15.28
CA ALA A 119 -5.77 -3.50 -16.44
C ALA A 119 -4.78 -4.56 -16.94
N GLU A 120 -3.47 -4.29 -16.93
CA GLU A 120 -2.45 -5.29 -17.24
C GLU A 120 -2.42 -6.41 -16.18
N LEU A 121 -2.58 -6.09 -14.89
CA LEU A 121 -2.68 -7.09 -13.83
C LEU A 121 -3.86 -8.03 -14.06
N ALA A 122 -5.01 -7.50 -14.46
CA ALA A 122 -6.21 -8.29 -14.76
C ALA A 122 -5.98 -9.34 -15.88
N ARG A 123 -5.07 -9.05 -16.83
CA ARG A 123 -4.70 -9.94 -17.93
C ARG A 123 -3.74 -11.05 -17.52
N THR A 124 -3.08 -10.92 -16.38
CA THR A 124 -2.15 -11.93 -15.85
C THR A 124 -2.90 -13.07 -15.15
N SER A 125 -2.23 -14.20 -14.95
CA SER A 125 -2.74 -15.28 -14.09
C SER A 125 -2.44 -15.07 -12.61
N TYR A 126 -1.75 -13.98 -12.24
CA TYR A 126 -1.58 -13.59 -10.85
C TYR A 126 -2.88 -13.03 -10.29
N LYS A 127 -3.23 -13.42 -9.07
CA LYS A 127 -4.43 -12.94 -8.37
C LYS A 127 -4.08 -12.40 -6.98
N PRO A 128 -3.18 -11.38 -6.90
CA PRO A 128 -2.86 -10.78 -5.61
C PRO A 128 -4.04 -9.96 -5.09
N GLN A 129 -4.13 -9.81 -3.79
CA GLN A 129 -5.00 -8.79 -3.22
C GLN A 129 -4.41 -7.42 -3.54
N SER A 130 -5.05 -6.69 -4.44
CA SER A 130 -4.60 -5.41 -4.94
C SER A 130 -5.51 -4.27 -4.50
N VAL A 131 -4.95 -3.08 -4.38
CA VAL A 131 -5.69 -1.85 -4.10
C VAL A 131 -4.99 -0.66 -4.74
N VAL A 132 -5.79 0.30 -5.18
CA VAL A 132 -5.30 1.61 -5.60
C VAL A 132 -5.54 2.60 -4.46
N LEU A 133 -4.53 3.39 -4.08
CA LEU A 133 -4.68 4.52 -3.17
C LEU A 133 -4.93 5.80 -3.97
N GLY A 134 -5.87 6.61 -3.49
CA GLY A 134 -6.23 7.88 -4.09
C GLY A 134 -6.72 8.88 -3.05
N SER A 135 -6.80 10.15 -3.43
CA SER A 135 -7.29 11.22 -2.54
C SER A 135 -8.80 11.10 -2.30
N ARG A 136 -9.28 11.86 -1.31
CA ARG A 136 -10.74 12.01 -1.09
C ARG A 136 -11.45 12.58 -2.31
N GLU A 137 -10.80 13.46 -3.06
CA GLU A 137 -11.34 14.06 -4.28
C GLU A 137 -11.62 13.01 -5.35
N HIS A 138 -10.68 12.05 -5.53
CA HIS A 138 -10.84 10.96 -6.49
C HIS A 138 -11.92 9.96 -6.05
N TYR A 139 -12.01 9.67 -4.76
CA TYR A 139 -12.84 8.57 -4.24
C TYR A 139 -14.20 8.97 -3.67
N CYS A 140 -14.46 10.26 -3.43
CA CYS A 140 -15.69 10.66 -2.78
C CYS A 140 -16.92 10.35 -3.65
N VAL A 141 -17.91 9.63 -3.09
CA VAL A 141 -19.20 9.33 -3.71
C VAL A 141 -20.34 10.15 -3.12
N ASN A 142 -20.07 10.93 -2.08
CA ASN A 142 -21.06 11.79 -1.45
C ASN A 142 -21.26 13.06 -2.28
N LYS A 143 -22.43 13.16 -2.93
CA LYS A 143 -22.77 14.28 -3.81
C LYS A 143 -22.79 15.64 -3.09
N LYS A 144 -23.13 15.66 -1.78
CA LYS A 144 -23.12 16.90 -0.98
C LYS A 144 -21.69 17.40 -0.79
N VAL A 145 -20.78 16.51 -0.39
CA VAL A 145 -19.36 16.81 -0.23
C VAL A 145 -18.71 17.24 -1.55
N LYS A 146 -19.02 16.55 -2.65
CA LYS A 146 -18.49 16.95 -3.98
C LYS A 146 -18.92 18.34 -4.43
N LYS A 147 -20.08 18.82 -3.97
CA LYS A 147 -20.60 20.16 -4.34
C LYS A 147 -20.03 21.28 -3.47
N SER A 148 -19.31 21.00 -2.39
CA SER A 148 -18.79 22.02 -1.46
C SER A 148 -17.59 22.83 -2.01
N GLY A 149 -17.01 22.40 -3.11
CA GLY A 149 -15.79 23.01 -3.69
C GLY A 149 -14.49 22.53 -3.05
N ASN A 150 -14.50 22.18 -1.75
CA ASN A 150 -13.34 21.59 -1.05
C ASN A 150 -13.72 20.26 -0.39
N VAL A 151 -13.53 19.18 -1.15
CA VAL A 151 -13.90 17.83 -0.70
C VAL A 151 -13.12 17.40 0.54
N ASN A 152 -11.85 17.81 0.66
CA ASN A 152 -10.99 17.41 1.76
C ASN A 152 -11.47 18.01 3.09
N GLU A 153 -11.71 19.31 3.11
CA GLU A 153 -12.18 20.02 4.31
C GLU A 153 -13.58 19.59 4.71
N GLU A 154 -14.50 19.54 3.77
CA GLU A 154 -15.87 19.12 4.06
C GLU A 154 -15.94 17.67 4.56
N CYS A 155 -15.13 16.77 4.00
CA CYS A 155 -15.04 15.41 4.51
C CYS A 155 -14.46 15.37 5.92
N LYS A 156 -13.40 16.15 6.22
CA LYS A 156 -12.84 16.25 7.57
C LYS A 156 -13.89 16.80 8.55
N ARG A 157 -14.56 17.89 8.18
CA ARG A 157 -15.62 18.51 9.00
C ARG A 157 -16.74 17.53 9.36
N LEU A 158 -17.18 16.71 8.39
CA LEU A 158 -18.20 15.68 8.64
C LEU A 158 -17.72 14.55 9.54
N MET A 159 -16.43 14.25 9.52
CA MET A 159 -15.84 13.16 10.32
C MET A 159 -15.42 13.63 11.72
N ASP A 160 -15.25 14.93 11.93
CA ASP A 160 -14.85 15.52 13.20
C ASP A 160 -16.10 15.85 14.06
N VAL A 161 -16.30 15.06 15.10
CA VAL A 161 -17.41 15.23 16.04
C VAL A 161 -17.25 16.50 16.87
N SER A 162 -16.02 16.98 17.07
CA SER A 162 -15.69 18.17 17.88
C SER A 162 -15.93 19.48 17.13
N ALA A 163 -15.95 19.47 15.81
CA ALA A 163 -16.11 20.68 14.97
C ALA A 163 -17.59 21.10 14.74
N GLY A 164 -18.51 20.73 15.61
CA GLY A 164 -19.92 21.13 15.49
C GLY A 164 -20.72 20.40 14.41
N GLY A 165 -20.20 19.29 13.91
CA GLY A 165 -20.96 18.34 13.10
C GLY A 165 -22.11 17.74 13.92
N ASP A 166 -23.21 17.35 13.26
CA ASP A 166 -24.39 16.74 13.90
C ASP A 166 -24.10 15.35 14.55
N GLY A 167 -22.84 14.99 14.72
CA GLY A 167 -22.36 13.73 15.34
C GLY A 167 -22.66 12.46 14.53
N ARG A 168 -23.31 12.60 13.37
CA ARG A 168 -23.72 11.46 12.54
C ARG A 168 -22.66 11.01 11.55
N GLY A 169 -21.63 11.85 11.31
CA GLY A 169 -20.57 11.57 10.35
C GLY A 169 -21.07 11.49 8.89
N CYS A 170 -20.18 11.06 8.01
CA CYS A 170 -20.56 10.77 6.63
C CYS A 170 -21.27 9.42 6.54
N PHE A 171 -22.47 9.38 5.97
CA PHE A 171 -23.29 8.16 5.79
C PHE A 171 -22.53 7.01 5.09
N TYR A 172 -21.57 7.34 4.22
CA TYR A 172 -20.79 6.36 3.49
C TYR A 172 -19.57 5.83 4.28
N ALA A 173 -19.22 6.46 5.40
CA ALA A 173 -18.06 6.08 6.23
C ALA A 173 -18.37 4.96 7.23
N GLY A 174 -17.41 4.62 8.09
CA GLY A 174 -17.56 3.65 9.17
C GLY A 174 -17.90 2.25 8.66
N GLN A 175 -18.94 1.62 9.24
CA GLN A 175 -19.33 0.25 8.89
C GLN A 175 -19.66 0.06 7.40
N ALA A 176 -20.19 1.08 6.73
CA ALA A 176 -20.49 1.02 5.31
C ALA A 176 -19.20 0.90 4.46
N ALA A 177 -18.15 1.61 4.85
CA ALA A 177 -16.84 1.48 4.22
C ALA A 177 -16.21 0.10 4.48
N SER A 178 -16.32 -0.42 5.70
CA SER A 178 -15.83 -1.76 6.05
C SER A 178 -16.51 -2.88 5.24
N LYS A 179 -17.83 -2.79 5.07
CA LYS A 179 -18.59 -3.71 4.22
C LYS A 179 -18.14 -3.62 2.76
N LEU A 180 -17.92 -2.40 2.25
CA LEU A 180 -17.41 -2.19 0.90
C LEU A 180 -16.02 -2.81 0.74
N ALA A 181 -15.10 -2.59 1.68
CA ALA A 181 -13.76 -3.16 1.66
C ALA A 181 -13.79 -4.71 1.64
N SER A 182 -14.66 -5.32 2.44
CA SER A 182 -14.83 -6.77 2.45
C SER A 182 -15.32 -7.33 1.10
N VAL A 183 -16.30 -6.66 0.48
CA VAL A 183 -16.80 -7.08 -0.85
C VAL A 183 -15.74 -6.87 -1.92
N ALA A 184 -15.02 -5.74 -1.89
CA ALA A 184 -13.98 -5.40 -2.87
C ALA A 184 -12.78 -6.36 -2.79
N LYS A 185 -12.36 -6.78 -1.58
CA LYS A 185 -11.29 -7.78 -1.40
C LYS A 185 -11.59 -9.12 -2.04
N ASN A 186 -12.86 -9.50 -2.08
CA ASN A 186 -13.31 -10.77 -2.66
C ASN A 186 -13.71 -10.66 -4.14
N HIS A 187 -13.43 -9.49 -4.77
CA HIS A 187 -13.71 -9.34 -6.19
C HIS A 187 -12.71 -10.16 -7.03
N PRO A 188 -13.16 -10.88 -8.07
CA PRO A 188 -12.30 -11.77 -8.84
C PRO A 188 -11.21 -11.02 -9.63
N ASP A 189 -11.50 -9.80 -10.04
CA ASP A 189 -10.59 -8.98 -10.82
C ASP A 189 -10.06 -7.82 -9.97
N PRO A 190 -8.85 -7.32 -10.25
CA PRO A 190 -8.31 -6.13 -9.62
C PRO A 190 -9.17 -4.92 -9.96
N LEU A 191 -9.45 -4.09 -8.95
CA LEU A 191 -10.31 -2.91 -9.08
C LEU A 191 -9.46 -1.66 -9.24
N ASP A 192 -9.81 -0.83 -10.21
CA ASP A 192 -9.29 0.54 -10.30
C ASP A 192 -10.13 1.52 -9.45
N ILE A 193 -9.77 2.82 -9.53
CA ILE A 193 -10.49 3.87 -8.79
C ILE A 193 -11.96 3.94 -9.23
N GLU A 194 -12.23 3.88 -10.52
CA GLU A 194 -13.58 4.03 -11.06
C GLU A 194 -14.47 2.85 -10.67
N ASP A 195 -13.93 1.65 -10.72
CA ASP A 195 -14.65 0.43 -10.35
C ASP A 195 -15.00 0.44 -8.86
N LEU A 196 -14.05 0.81 -8.00
CA LEU A 196 -14.31 0.94 -6.57
C LEU A 196 -15.30 2.07 -6.27
N MET A 197 -15.28 3.17 -7.02
CA MET A 197 -16.28 4.24 -6.92
C MET A 197 -17.68 3.77 -7.35
N LYS A 198 -17.81 3.08 -8.47
CA LYS A 198 -19.08 2.51 -8.95
C LYS A 198 -19.65 1.54 -7.89
N MET A 199 -18.78 0.69 -7.34
CA MET A 199 -19.14 -0.25 -6.27
C MET A 199 -19.56 0.50 -4.99
N GLY A 200 -18.81 1.53 -4.60
CA GLY A 200 -19.09 2.37 -3.43
C GLY A 200 -20.42 3.10 -3.54
N ALA A 201 -20.74 3.66 -4.70
CA ALA A 201 -22.04 4.29 -4.96
C ALA A 201 -23.19 3.28 -4.86
N LYS A 202 -23.04 2.07 -5.44
CA LYS A 202 -24.05 1.00 -5.41
C LYS A 202 -24.25 0.43 -4.02
N LYS A 203 -23.17 0.16 -3.28
CA LYS A 203 -23.19 -0.43 -1.93
C LYS A 203 -23.33 0.61 -0.81
N ARG A 204 -23.35 1.89 -1.13
CA ARG A 204 -23.42 3.02 -0.19
C ARG A 204 -22.27 3.01 0.82
N GLY A 205 -21.05 2.63 0.37
CA GLY A 205 -19.84 2.64 1.18
C GLY A 205 -18.81 3.64 0.65
N CYS A 206 -17.98 4.24 1.52
CA CYS A 206 -16.96 5.19 1.13
C CYS A 206 -15.75 4.47 0.51
N PRO A 207 -15.42 4.69 -0.79
CA PRO A 207 -14.29 4.05 -1.43
C PRO A 207 -12.94 4.49 -0.84
N TYR A 208 -12.82 5.75 -0.38
CA TYR A 208 -11.61 6.27 0.24
C TYR A 208 -11.23 5.50 1.51
N PHE A 209 -12.17 5.34 2.44
CA PHE A 209 -11.89 4.58 3.65
C PHE A 209 -11.78 3.08 3.37
N ALA A 210 -12.54 2.56 2.41
CA ALA A 210 -12.43 1.17 1.99
C ALA A 210 -11.05 0.86 1.40
N SER A 211 -10.50 1.73 0.54
CA SER A 211 -9.16 1.54 -0.03
C SER A 211 -8.06 1.57 1.03
N LYS A 212 -8.15 2.46 2.05
CA LYS A 212 -7.22 2.45 3.19
C LYS A 212 -7.26 1.13 3.95
N MET A 213 -8.45 0.65 4.29
CA MET A 213 -8.62 -0.64 4.98
C MET A 213 -8.13 -1.82 4.15
N MET A 214 -8.35 -1.79 2.83
CA MET A 214 -7.81 -2.81 1.93
C MET A 214 -6.29 -2.79 1.88
N ALA A 215 -5.67 -1.60 1.90
CA ALA A 215 -4.22 -1.43 1.84
C ALA A 215 -3.48 -2.10 3.00
N GLU A 216 -4.10 -2.20 4.19
CA GLU A 216 -3.50 -2.90 5.34
C GLU A 216 -3.15 -4.36 5.02
N SER A 217 -4.03 -5.06 4.30
CA SER A 217 -3.88 -6.48 3.98
C SER A 217 -3.49 -6.77 2.53
N ALA A 218 -3.40 -5.75 1.68
CA ALA A 218 -3.05 -5.92 0.28
C ALA A 218 -1.66 -6.51 0.07
N ASP A 219 -1.53 -7.29 -0.99
CA ASP A 219 -0.27 -7.84 -1.49
C ASP A 219 0.47 -6.83 -2.33
N ILE A 220 -0.28 -6.07 -3.12
CA ILE A 220 0.22 -4.98 -3.95
C ILE A 220 -0.66 -3.74 -3.80
N VAL A 221 -0.01 -2.60 -3.61
CA VAL A 221 -0.63 -1.29 -3.47
C VAL A 221 -0.15 -0.41 -4.61
N PHE A 222 -1.08 0.09 -5.41
CA PHE A 222 -0.81 1.07 -6.46
C PHE A 222 -1.06 2.47 -5.93
N CYS A 223 -0.15 3.39 -6.17
CA CYS A 223 -0.28 4.77 -5.71
C CYS A 223 0.55 5.75 -6.55
N PRO A 224 0.22 7.04 -6.55
CA PRO A 224 1.12 8.07 -7.06
C PRO A 224 2.41 8.18 -6.23
N TYR A 225 3.49 8.70 -6.82
CA TYR A 225 4.80 8.84 -6.16
C TYR A 225 4.75 9.59 -4.83
N ASN A 226 3.98 10.68 -4.76
CA ASN A 226 3.86 11.52 -3.57
C ASN A 226 3.38 10.74 -2.34
N TYR A 227 2.64 9.65 -2.52
CA TYR A 227 2.21 8.78 -1.40
C TYR A 227 3.39 8.08 -0.72
N LEU A 228 4.48 7.86 -1.44
CA LEU A 228 5.69 7.23 -0.91
C LEU A 228 6.80 8.24 -0.57
N LEU A 229 6.89 9.33 -1.34
CA LEU A 229 7.95 10.33 -1.19
C LEU A 229 7.63 11.37 -0.12
N ASP A 230 6.36 11.83 -0.04
CA ASP A 230 5.95 12.83 0.95
C ASP A 230 5.66 12.16 2.31
N PRO A 231 6.44 12.47 3.36
CA PRO A 231 6.24 11.92 4.69
C PRO A 231 4.87 12.25 5.29
N ARG A 232 4.32 13.44 4.98
CA ARG A 232 3.01 13.88 5.48
C ARG A 232 1.88 13.05 4.88
N THR A 233 1.91 12.87 3.55
CA THR A 233 0.94 12.04 2.83
C THR A 233 1.06 10.57 3.25
N ARG A 234 2.28 10.06 3.40
CA ARG A 234 2.55 8.70 3.86
C ARG A 234 1.96 8.44 5.25
N ALA A 235 2.19 9.37 6.19
CA ALA A 235 1.62 9.29 7.53
C ALA A 235 0.08 9.38 7.51
N ALA A 236 -0.50 10.30 6.73
CA ALA A 236 -1.95 10.47 6.61
C ALA A 236 -2.65 9.24 6.01
N MET A 237 -1.94 8.46 5.21
CA MET A 237 -2.45 7.25 4.56
C MET A 237 -2.09 5.96 5.31
N ASP A 238 -1.38 6.06 6.45
CA ASP A 238 -0.91 4.91 7.25
C ASP A 238 -0.05 3.93 6.43
N ILE A 239 0.80 4.47 5.55
CA ILE A 239 1.68 3.67 4.69
C ILE A 239 2.95 3.31 5.43
N ASP A 240 3.14 2.01 5.68
CA ASP A 240 4.41 1.46 6.18
C ASP A 240 5.16 0.78 5.03
N ILE A 241 6.32 1.35 4.68
CA ILE A 241 7.18 0.86 3.60
C ILE A 241 8.26 -0.12 4.08
N LYS A 242 8.31 -0.42 5.38
CA LYS A 242 9.31 -1.35 5.92
C LYS A 242 9.10 -2.75 5.34
N ASP A 243 10.20 -3.42 5.04
CA ASP A 243 10.22 -4.78 4.50
C ASP A 243 9.33 -4.95 3.25
N SER A 244 9.21 -3.88 2.44
CA SER A 244 8.40 -3.84 1.24
C SER A 244 9.27 -3.71 -0.01
N LEU A 245 8.76 -4.22 -1.14
CA LEU A 245 9.34 -3.95 -2.45
C LEU A 245 8.69 -2.69 -3.02
N ILE A 246 9.50 -1.67 -3.32
CA ILE A 246 9.03 -0.42 -3.89
C ILE A 246 9.46 -0.36 -5.35
N ILE A 247 8.51 -0.08 -6.24
CA ILE A 247 8.73 0.11 -7.67
C ILE A 247 8.26 1.51 -8.04
N PHE A 248 9.15 2.29 -8.63
CA PHE A 248 8.84 3.56 -9.28
C PHE A 248 8.90 3.35 -10.80
N ASP A 249 7.76 3.30 -11.46
CA ASP A 249 7.68 3.20 -12.92
C ASP A 249 7.74 4.60 -13.55
N GLU A 250 8.51 4.77 -14.63
CA GLU A 250 8.80 6.07 -15.24
C GLU A 250 9.54 7.04 -14.31
N ALA A 251 10.53 6.53 -13.56
CA ALA A 251 11.21 7.21 -12.46
C ALA A 251 11.97 8.51 -12.84
N HIS A 252 12.05 8.85 -14.12
CA HIS A 252 12.64 10.11 -14.59
C HIS A 252 11.94 11.36 -14.06
N ASN A 253 10.70 11.23 -13.56
CA ASN A 253 9.94 12.33 -12.95
C ASN A 253 10.07 12.41 -11.42
N ILE A 254 10.86 11.52 -10.82
CA ILE A 254 10.86 11.37 -9.36
C ILE A 254 11.50 12.57 -8.65
N GLU A 255 12.50 13.18 -9.29
CA GLU A 255 13.23 14.33 -8.74
C GLU A 255 12.31 15.53 -8.57
N ASP A 256 11.51 15.86 -9.58
CA ASP A 256 10.59 16.99 -9.52
C ASP A 256 9.52 16.79 -8.43
N ILE A 257 8.95 15.59 -8.34
CA ILE A 257 7.96 15.24 -7.32
C ILE A 257 8.58 15.26 -5.91
N ALA A 258 9.82 14.78 -5.76
CA ALA A 258 10.52 14.82 -4.48
C ALA A 258 10.84 16.25 -4.05
N ARG A 259 11.21 17.11 -5.00
CA ARG A 259 11.46 18.54 -4.75
C ARG A 259 10.17 19.25 -4.36
N GLU A 260 9.05 18.99 -5.06
CA GLU A 260 7.74 19.53 -4.72
C GLU A 260 7.29 19.08 -3.33
N ALA A 261 7.45 17.81 -2.98
CA ALA A 261 7.11 17.26 -1.66
C ALA A 261 7.95 17.85 -0.51
N ALA A 262 9.17 18.33 -0.80
CA ALA A 262 10.06 18.99 0.16
C ALA A 262 9.93 20.52 0.17
N SER A 263 9.14 21.10 -0.75
CA SER A 263 8.91 22.54 -0.84
C SER A 263 7.68 22.94 -0.04
N GLU A 264 7.73 24.11 0.57
CA GLU A 264 6.61 24.70 1.31
C GLU A 264 6.39 26.14 0.81
N GLU A 265 5.16 26.46 0.46
CA GLU A 265 4.76 27.77 0.00
C GLU A 265 4.16 28.54 1.18
N PHE A 266 4.77 29.69 1.52
CA PHE A 266 4.30 30.57 2.57
C PHE A 266 3.56 31.75 1.91
N ILE A 267 2.27 31.88 2.22
CA ILE A 267 1.49 33.04 1.80
C ILE A 267 1.91 34.23 2.71
N LEU A 268 2.20 35.38 2.12
CA LEU A 268 2.69 36.55 2.85
C LEU A 268 1.73 36.98 3.98
N ASP A 269 0.43 36.88 3.73
CA ASP A 269 -0.61 37.22 4.72
C ASP A 269 -0.59 36.27 5.93
N ASP A 270 -0.29 34.97 5.72
CA ASP A 270 -0.16 34.00 6.82
C ASP A 270 1.07 34.27 7.67
N VAL A 271 2.17 34.70 7.04
CA VAL A 271 3.40 35.11 7.74
C VAL A 271 3.16 36.41 8.53
N ALA A 272 2.46 37.40 7.97
CA ALA A 272 2.12 38.63 8.65
C ALA A 272 1.24 38.38 9.88
N ASN A 273 0.21 37.54 9.75
CA ASN A 273 -0.69 37.16 10.86
C ASN A 273 -0.02 36.30 11.95
N ALA A 274 1.12 35.69 11.68
CA ALA A 274 1.87 34.89 12.66
C ALA A 274 2.88 35.73 13.49
N VAL A 275 3.12 36.98 13.09
CA VAL A 275 4.07 37.91 13.76
C VAL A 275 3.34 38.87 14.71
N ASP A 276 2.04 39.05 14.57
CA ASP A 276 1.15 39.79 15.49
C ASP A 276 0.66 38.86 16.62
#